data_2d23e02c219d0858e52ea22da55f3eec
#
_entry.id   2d23e02c219d0858e52ea22da55f3eec
#
_cell.length_a   1.000
_cell.length_b   1.000
_cell.length_c   1.000
_cell.angle_alpha   90.00
_cell.angle_beta   90.00
_cell.angle_gamma   90.00
#
_symmetry.space_group_name_H-M   'P 1'
#
loop_
_entity.id
_entity.type
_entity.pdbx_description
1 polymer ?
#
loop_
_entity_poly.entity_id
_entity_poly.type
_entity_poly.pdbx_seq_one_letter_code
_entity_poly.pdbx_strand_id
1 'polypeptide(L)'
;HTAYRRQRQMCIRDRCEIAHLGKSLTGAHAAAFIRRVYGEAERAALSLDEPLPAGRSAAHRLASAAANFAAKEAFLKAAGTGLREPFSLCEIEAVRLESGAPAYHFSGQTAEWMQAHGLAARLSLSHEGGMALAFCTLETL
;
A
#
# COMPACT_ATOMS: atom_id res chain seq x y z
N HIS A 1 9.88 30.68 -8.22
CA HIS A 1 11.24 30.41 -7.86
C HIS A 1 11.37 29.69 -6.55
N THR A 2 11.01 30.37 -5.46
CA THR A 2 11.01 29.79 -4.14
C THR A 2 9.99 28.66 -4.04
N ALA A 3 8.84 28.80 -4.69
CA ALA A 3 7.82 27.76 -4.74
C ALA A 3 8.33 26.50 -5.42
N TYR A 4 9.10 26.66 -6.49
CA TYR A 4 9.71 25.55 -7.22
C TYR A 4 10.71 24.79 -6.33
N ARG A 5 11.48 25.50 -5.53
CA ARG A 5 12.45 24.88 -4.62
C ARG A 5 11.81 24.14 -3.45
N ARG A 6 10.53 24.43 -3.15
CA ARG A 6 9.81 23.80 -2.03
C ARG A 6 9.15 22.48 -2.42
N GLN A 7 9.00 22.24 -3.73
CA GLN A 7 8.41 20.99 -4.20
C GLN A 7 9.49 19.93 -4.28
N ARG A 8 9.59 19.14 -3.23
CA ARG A 8 10.40 17.93 -3.26
C ARG A 8 9.53 16.81 -3.77
N GLN A 9 10.02 16.12 -4.77
CA GLN A 9 9.33 14.99 -5.35
C GLN A 9 10.23 13.77 -5.27
N MET A 10 9.72 12.73 -4.64
CA MET A 10 10.37 11.42 -4.57
C MET A 10 9.49 10.43 -5.30
N CYS A 11 10.06 9.74 -6.27
CA CYS A 11 9.35 8.71 -7.02
C CYS A 11 10.03 7.38 -6.77
N ILE A 12 9.35 6.48 -6.06
CA ILE A 12 9.87 5.18 -5.67
C ILE A 12 9.00 4.08 -6.26
N ARG A 13 9.66 3.10 -6.83
CA ARG A 13 9.00 1.88 -7.32
C ARG A 13 9.29 0.75 -6.34
N ASP A 14 8.27 -0.06 -6.09
CA ASP A 14 8.45 -1.31 -5.38
C ASP A 14 7.65 -2.42 -6.05
N ARG A 15 8.01 -3.66 -5.74
CA ARG A 15 7.37 -4.83 -6.33
C ARG A 15 7.19 -5.90 -5.27
N CYS A 16 6.17 -6.73 -5.46
CA CYS A 16 5.85 -7.82 -4.56
C CYS A 16 5.52 -9.06 -5.36
N GLU A 17 6.19 -10.16 -5.05
CA GLU A 17 5.88 -11.45 -5.68
C GLU A 17 4.58 -11.99 -5.11
N ILE A 18 3.58 -12.16 -5.96
CA ILE A 18 2.23 -12.55 -5.57
C ILE A 18 2.23 -13.91 -4.88
N ALA A 19 2.94 -14.90 -5.43
CA ALA A 19 3.00 -16.24 -4.86
C ALA A 19 3.62 -16.26 -3.46
N HIS A 20 4.65 -15.44 -3.26
CA HIS A 20 5.32 -15.36 -1.96
C HIS A 20 4.41 -14.74 -0.89
N LEU A 21 3.76 -13.64 -1.23
CA LEU A 21 2.81 -13.00 -0.31
C LEU A 21 1.62 -13.91 -0.02
N GLY A 22 1.18 -14.69 -1.02
CA GLY A 22 0.08 -15.62 -0.89
C GLY A 22 0.24 -16.60 0.27
N LYS A 23 1.47 -16.97 0.57
CA LYS A 23 1.75 -17.86 1.72
C LYS A 23 1.38 -17.22 3.05
N SER A 24 1.64 -15.92 3.20
CA SER A 24 1.29 -15.19 4.41
C SER A 24 -0.22 -14.98 4.52
N LEU A 25 -0.92 -14.89 3.41
CA LEU A 25 -2.37 -14.66 3.37
C LEU A 25 -3.19 -15.93 3.56
N THR A 26 -2.58 -17.11 3.45
CA THR A 26 -3.28 -18.39 3.53
C THR A 26 -2.74 -19.32 4.62
N GLY A 27 -1.66 -18.93 5.27
CA GLY A 27 -1.02 -19.74 6.31
C GLY A 27 -1.75 -19.72 7.65
N ALA A 28 -1.17 -20.42 8.61
CA ALA A 28 -1.74 -20.54 9.95
C ALA A 28 -1.87 -19.20 10.69
N HIS A 29 -1.02 -18.24 10.35
CA HIS A 29 -1.00 -16.92 10.98
C HIS A 29 -1.59 -15.83 10.09
N ALA A 30 -2.38 -16.21 9.08
CA ALA A 30 -2.91 -15.28 8.08
C ALA A 30 -3.74 -14.16 8.72
N ALA A 31 -4.62 -14.46 9.67
CA ALA A 31 -5.46 -13.45 10.28
C ALA A 31 -4.65 -12.37 11.00
N ALA A 32 -3.62 -12.75 11.74
CA ALA A 32 -2.74 -11.81 12.43
C ALA A 32 -1.94 -10.98 11.45
N PHE A 33 -1.41 -11.62 10.39
CA PHE A 33 -0.68 -10.92 9.35
C PHE A 33 -1.56 -9.87 8.66
N ILE A 34 -2.76 -10.28 8.26
CA ILE A 34 -3.71 -9.40 7.56
C ILE A 34 -4.04 -8.16 8.40
N ARG A 35 -4.32 -8.34 9.69
CA ARG A 35 -4.67 -7.21 10.55
C ARG A 35 -3.48 -6.28 10.80
N ARG A 36 -2.28 -6.81 10.84
CA ARG A 36 -1.08 -6.00 11.04
C ARG A 36 -0.72 -5.19 9.79
N VAL A 37 -0.97 -5.75 8.62
CA VAL A 37 -0.52 -5.17 7.35
C VAL A 37 -1.59 -4.33 6.68
N TYR A 38 -2.84 -4.76 6.72
CA TYR A 38 -3.92 -4.12 5.96
C TYR A 38 -4.89 -3.40 6.88
N GLY A 39 -5.25 -2.16 6.51
CA GLY A 39 -6.22 -1.39 7.25
C GLY A 39 -7.64 -1.84 6.99
N GLU A 40 -8.58 -1.26 7.72
CA GLU A 40 -9.99 -1.64 7.66
C GLU A 40 -10.58 -1.48 6.25
N ALA A 41 -10.28 -0.37 5.58
CA ALA A 41 -10.80 -0.12 4.23
C ALA A 41 -10.26 -1.13 3.23
N GLU A 42 -8.99 -1.49 3.34
CA GLU A 42 -8.38 -2.50 2.47
C GLU A 42 -8.98 -3.88 2.71
N ARG A 43 -9.14 -4.26 3.97
CA ARG A 43 -9.71 -5.57 4.30
C ARG A 43 -11.15 -5.69 3.80
N ALA A 44 -11.92 -4.62 3.91
CA ALA A 44 -13.29 -4.59 3.40
C ALA A 44 -13.32 -4.69 1.87
N ALA A 45 -12.53 -3.86 1.20
CA ALA A 45 -12.50 -3.80 -0.27
C ALA A 45 -12.01 -5.11 -0.90
N LEU A 46 -11.04 -5.78 -0.27
CA LEU A 46 -10.45 -7.01 -0.79
C LEU A 46 -11.01 -8.27 -0.15
N SER A 47 -11.96 -8.14 0.77
CA SER A 47 -12.57 -9.26 1.49
C SER A 47 -11.51 -10.12 2.20
N LEU A 48 -10.50 -9.49 2.78
CA LEU A 48 -9.38 -10.20 3.39
C LEU A 48 -9.74 -10.93 4.68
N ASP A 49 -10.83 -10.54 5.34
CA ASP A 49 -11.30 -11.21 6.56
C ASP A 49 -12.18 -12.42 6.26
N GLU A 50 -12.46 -12.68 4.98
CA GLU A 50 -13.27 -13.81 4.54
C GLU A 50 -12.39 -14.93 3.99
N PRO A 51 -12.88 -16.18 4.02
CA PRO A 51 -12.13 -17.30 3.45
C PRO A 51 -11.76 -17.03 1.98
N LEU A 52 -10.58 -17.50 1.56
CA LEU A 52 -10.13 -17.35 0.19
C LEU A 52 -11.02 -18.16 -0.73
N PRO A 53 -11.63 -17.57 -1.78
CA PRO A 53 -12.40 -18.32 -2.75
C PRO A 53 -11.48 -19.16 -3.63
N ALA A 54 -12.07 -19.93 -4.57
CA ALA A 54 -11.30 -20.72 -5.50
C ALA A 54 -11.12 -20.00 -6.84
N GLY A 55 -10.17 -20.47 -7.64
CA GLY A 55 -10.01 -20.07 -9.02
C GLY A 55 -9.59 -18.64 -9.22
N ARG A 56 -10.20 -17.97 -10.22
CA ARG A 56 -9.85 -16.60 -10.60
C ARG A 56 -10.06 -15.58 -9.49
N SER A 57 -11.08 -15.77 -8.65
CA SER A 57 -11.35 -14.86 -7.54
C SER A 57 -10.24 -14.90 -6.52
N ALA A 58 -9.69 -16.08 -6.25
CA ALA A 58 -8.54 -16.22 -5.36
C ALA A 58 -7.31 -15.51 -5.95
N ALA A 59 -7.02 -15.78 -7.23
CA ALA A 59 -5.88 -15.16 -7.90
C ALA A 59 -6.00 -13.63 -7.91
N HIS A 60 -7.20 -13.11 -8.16
CA HIS A 60 -7.44 -11.68 -8.17
C HIS A 60 -7.22 -11.06 -6.78
N ARG A 61 -7.75 -11.71 -5.75
CA ARG A 61 -7.58 -11.24 -4.36
C ARG A 61 -6.11 -11.20 -3.97
N LEU A 62 -5.36 -12.26 -4.29
CA LEU A 62 -3.93 -12.33 -3.97
C LEU A 62 -3.13 -11.26 -4.72
N ALA A 63 -3.45 -11.05 -6.00
CA ALA A 63 -2.78 -10.03 -6.80
C ALA A 63 -3.06 -8.63 -6.26
N SER A 64 -4.30 -8.35 -5.88
CA SER A 64 -4.68 -7.06 -5.31
C SER A 64 -4.01 -6.82 -3.96
N ALA A 65 -3.97 -7.84 -3.10
CA ALA A 65 -3.30 -7.75 -1.81
C ALA A 65 -1.80 -7.51 -1.97
N ALA A 66 -1.18 -8.16 -2.97
CA ALA A 66 0.24 -7.96 -3.25
C ALA A 66 0.52 -6.54 -3.78
N ALA A 67 -0.37 -6.02 -4.63
CA ALA A 67 -0.24 -4.64 -5.12
C ALA A 67 -0.32 -3.64 -3.97
N ASN A 68 -1.27 -3.85 -3.06
CA ASN A 68 -1.39 -2.99 -1.87
C ASN A 68 -0.15 -3.09 -0.98
N PHE A 69 0.40 -4.30 -0.81
CA PHE A 69 1.62 -4.48 -0.03
C PHE A 69 2.79 -3.72 -0.66
N ALA A 70 2.96 -3.84 -1.98
CA ALA A 70 4.00 -3.10 -2.71
C ALA A 70 3.80 -1.58 -2.54
N ALA A 71 2.56 -1.11 -2.54
CA ALA A 71 2.24 0.31 -2.35
C ALA A 71 2.70 0.81 -0.98
N LYS A 72 2.52 0.01 0.07
CA LYS A 72 2.95 0.35 1.42
C LYS A 72 4.47 0.45 1.51
N GLU A 73 5.17 -0.52 0.94
CA GLU A 73 6.63 -0.51 0.93
C GLU A 73 7.20 0.64 0.11
N ALA A 74 6.58 0.94 -1.04
CA ALA A 74 7.00 2.07 -1.87
C ALA A 74 6.88 3.38 -1.08
N PHE A 75 5.80 3.56 -0.32
CA PHE A 75 5.64 4.74 0.53
C PHE A 75 6.74 4.82 1.59
N LEU A 76 7.01 3.73 2.29
CA LEU A 76 8.03 3.71 3.33
C LEU A 76 9.42 4.04 2.79
N LYS A 77 9.74 3.56 1.60
CA LYS A 77 11.00 3.89 0.92
C LYS A 77 11.04 5.36 0.54
N ALA A 78 9.93 5.90 0.02
CA ALA A 78 9.86 7.31 -0.34
C ALA A 78 10.00 8.21 0.88
N ALA A 79 9.44 7.80 2.01
CA ALA A 79 9.58 8.52 3.28
C ALA A 79 11.00 8.41 3.85
N GLY A 80 11.78 7.43 3.39
CA GLY A 80 13.18 7.30 3.74
C GLY A 80 13.48 6.62 5.05
N THR A 81 12.47 6.05 5.71
CA THR A 81 12.64 5.50 7.07
C THR A 81 12.52 3.98 7.14
N GLY A 82 11.91 3.34 6.14
CA GLY A 82 11.50 1.95 6.28
C GLY A 82 10.39 1.82 7.33
N LEU A 83 10.13 0.59 7.76
CA LEU A 83 9.06 0.35 8.74
C LEU A 83 9.58 0.59 10.16
N ARG A 84 9.40 1.80 10.63
CA ARG A 84 9.68 2.19 12.02
C ARG A 84 8.72 3.31 12.41
N GLU A 85 8.62 3.55 13.71
CA GLU A 85 7.75 4.63 14.20
C GLU A 85 8.05 5.96 13.49
N PRO A 86 7.02 6.75 13.15
CA PRO A 86 5.61 6.57 13.57
C PRO A 86 4.78 5.69 12.63
N PHE A 87 5.38 4.99 11.67
CA PHE A 87 4.65 4.28 10.62
C PHE A 87 4.17 2.90 11.04
N SER A 88 2.96 2.57 10.60
CA SER A 88 2.38 1.24 10.70
C SER A 88 1.77 0.87 9.34
N LEU A 89 2.01 -0.34 8.89
CA LEU A 89 1.54 -0.77 7.56
C LEU A 89 0.02 -0.63 7.40
N CYS A 90 -0.74 -0.94 8.43
CA CYS A 90 -2.21 -0.83 8.37
C CYS A 90 -2.72 0.60 8.32
N GLU A 91 -1.87 1.59 8.58
CA GLU A 91 -2.20 3.01 8.46
C GLU A 91 -1.82 3.60 7.11
N ILE A 92 -1.24 2.78 6.23
CA ILE A 92 -0.85 3.17 4.88
C ILE A 92 -1.70 2.33 3.93
N GLU A 93 -2.94 2.73 3.73
CA GLU A 93 -3.86 1.93 2.91
C GLU A 93 -3.80 2.33 1.45
N ALA A 94 -3.90 1.33 0.57
CA ALA A 94 -4.10 1.56 -0.86
C ALA A 94 -5.58 1.29 -1.15
N VAL A 95 -6.27 2.30 -1.65
CA VAL A 95 -7.71 2.23 -1.90
C VAL A 95 -8.00 2.62 -3.36
N ARG A 96 -9.23 2.40 -3.82
CA ARG A 96 -9.67 2.83 -5.14
C ARG A 96 -10.63 4.00 -5.00
N LEU A 97 -10.41 5.03 -5.80
CA LEU A 97 -11.32 6.14 -5.93
C LEU A 97 -12.52 5.72 -6.78
N GLU A 98 -13.59 6.55 -6.83
CA GLU A 98 -14.73 6.28 -7.69
C GLU A 98 -14.34 6.06 -9.15
N SER A 99 -13.31 6.78 -9.61
CA SER A 99 -12.78 6.63 -10.97
C SER A 99 -12.12 5.28 -11.22
N GLY A 100 -11.85 4.50 -10.16
CA GLY A 100 -11.08 3.27 -10.23
C GLY A 100 -9.59 3.47 -10.03
N ALA A 101 -9.12 4.71 -9.97
CA ALA A 101 -7.71 5.01 -9.78
C ALA A 101 -7.26 4.66 -8.37
N PRO A 102 -6.03 4.12 -8.21
CA PRO A 102 -5.51 3.86 -6.87
C PRO A 102 -5.12 5.14 -6.17
N ALA A 103 -5.27 5.16 -4.85
CA ALA A 103 -4.87 6.28 -4.02
C ALA A 103 -4.46 5.78 -2.65
N TYR A 104 -3.63 6.55 -1.96
CA TYR A 104 -3.33 6.27 -0.56
C TYR A 104 -4.41 6.83 0.34
N HIS A 105 -4.68 6.11 1.41
CA HIS A 105 -5.48 6.59 2.52
C HIS A 105 -4.68 6.38 3.80
N PHE A 106 -4.28 7.48 4.42
CA PHE A 106 -3.48 7.45 5.65
C PHE A 106 -4.36 7.64 6.86
N SER A 107 -4.01 6.96 7.96
CA SER A 107 -4.72 7.10 9.22
C SER A 107 -3.72 7.14 10.38
N GLY A 108 -4.20 7.42 11.58
CA GLY A 108 -3.42 7.37 12.80
C GLY A 108 -2.17 8.24 12.77
N GLN A 109 -1.10 7.73 13.34
CA GLN A 109 0.16 8.46 13.44
C GLN A 109 0.81 8.72 12.09
N THR A 110 0.58 7.84 11.13
CA THR A 110 1.09 8.03 9.76
C THR A 110 0.44 9.25 9.11
N ALA A 111 -0.88 9.41 9.28
CA ALA A 111 -1.59 10.59 8.77
C ALA A 111 -1.09 11.88 9.43
N GLU A 112 -0.86 11.83 10.72
CA GLU A 112 -0.31 12.98 11.47
C GLU A 112 1.07 13.36 10.95
N TRP A 113 1.91 12.37 10.69
CA TRP A 113 3.25 12.61 10.13
C TRP A 113 3.17 13.26 8.76
N MET A 114 2.28 12.78 7.89
CA MET A 114 2.09 13.36 6.56
C MET A 114 1.67 14.82 6.65
N GLN A 115 0.72 15.12 7.53
CA GLN A 115 0.23 16.47 7.73
C GLN A 115 1.31 17.39 8.30
N ALA A 116 2.04 16.92 9.30
CA ALA A 116 3.11 17.70 9.94
C ALA A 116 4.22 18.07 8.96
N HIS A 117 4.50 17.21 7.98
CA HIS A 117 5.54 17.45 7.00
C HIS A 117 5.00 18.10 5.71
N GLY A 118 3.70 18.37 5.64
CA GLY A 118 3.08 19.00 4.48
C GLY A 118 3.26 18.20 3.19
N LEU A 119 3.01 16.89 3.25
CA LEU A 119 3.27 15.98 2.14
C LEU A 119 1.98 15.42 1.56
N ALA A 120 2.03 15.15 0.26
CA ALA A 120 1.01 14.40 -0.46
C ALA A 120 1.68 13.24 -1.17
N ALA A 121 0.99 12.11 -1.24
CA ALA A 121 1.49 10.92 -1.89
C ALA A 121 0.55 10.50 -3.02
N ARG A 122 1.12 10.13 -4.15
CA ARG A 122 0.38 9.61 -5.30
C ARG A 122 0.81 8.19 -5.55
N LEU A 123 -0.12 7.38 -6.08
CA LEU A 123 0.06 5.95 -6.23
C LEU A 123 -0.33 5.50 -7.63
N SER A 124 0.47 4.64 -8.21
CA SER A 124 0.16 3.92 -9.43
C SER A 124 0.45 2.43 -9.18
N LEU A 125 -0.43 1.57 -9.67
CA LEU A 125 -0.30 0.11 -9.49
C LEU A 125 -0.35 -0.59 -10.83
N SER A 126 0.40 -1.68 -10.96
CA SER A 126 0.36 -2.55 -12.13
C SER A 126 0.75 -3.97 -11.76
N HIS A 127 0.55 -4.89 -12.71
CA HIS A 127 0.93 -6.30 -12.56
C HIS A 127 1.74 -6.72 -13.76
N GLU A 128 2.72 -7.57 -13.54
CA GLU A 128 3.54 -8.10 -14.61
C GLU A 128 4.17 -9.44 -14.18
N GLY A 129 3.82 -10.50 -14.90
CA GLY A 129 4.47 -11.81 -14.73
C GLY A 129 4.51 -12.36 -13.31
N GLY A 130 3.39 -12.34 -12.58
CA GLY A 130 3.36 -12.82 -11.19
C GLY A 130 3.89 -11.84 -10.17
N MET A 131 4.22 -10.62 -10.60
CA MET A 131 4.68 -9.53 -9.75
C MET A 131 3.65 -8.43 -9.71
N ALA A 132 3.38 -7.90 -8.53
CA ALA A 132 2.64 -6.66 -8.37
C ALA A 132 3.66 -5.52 -8.25
N LEU A 133 3.37 -4.40 -8.90
CA LEU A 133 4.25 -3.25 -8.97
C LEU A 133 3.53 -2.02 -8.44
N ALA A 134 4.23 -1.22 -7.65
CA ALA A 134 3.70 0.03 -7.14
C ALA A 134 4.70 1.15 -7.36
N PHE A 135 4.18 2.31 -7.76
CA PHE A 135 4.95 3.53 -7.87
C PHE A 135 4.35 4.54 -6.90
N CYS A 136 5.17 5.05 -6.01
CA CYS A 136 4.78 6.09 -5.06
C CYS A 136 5.51 7.37 -5.39
N THR A 137 4.77 8.44 -5.56
CA THR A 137 5.34 9.78 -5.68
C THR A 137 4.99 10.55 -4.42
N LEU A 138 6.01 10.99 -3.70
CA LEU A 138 5.86 11.79 -2.48
C LEU A 138 6.33 13.20 -2.78
N GLU A 139 5.46 14.17 -2.57
CA GLU A 139 5.74 15.57 -2.91
C GLU A 139 5.30 16.52 -1.81
N THR A 140 5.99 17.65 -1.69
CA THR A 140 5.61 18.69 -0.75
C THR A 140 4.46 19.53 -1.29
N LEU A 141 3.55 19.83 -0.41
CA LEU A 141 2.41 20.70 -0.74
C LEU A 141 2.83 22.18 -0.77
#